data_0afbb596ca4b68108185a43f2212dfaa
#
_entry.id   0afbb596ca4b68108185a43f2212dfaa
#
_cell.length_a   1.000
_cell.length_b   1.000
_cell.length_c   1.000
_cell.angle_alpha   90.00
_cell.angle_beta   90.00
_cell.angle_gamma   90.00
#
_symmetry.space_group_name_H-M   'P 1'
#
loop_
_entity.id
_entity.type
_entity.pdbx_description
1 polymer ?
#
loop_
_entity_poly.entity_id
_entity_poly.type
_entity_poly.pdbx_seq_one_letter_code
_entity_poly.pdbx_strand_id
1 'polypeptide(L)'
;MDYSEVIEFVKKTASENSRDDLYPFRNTYDHTMRVYRWAIRLQAKLGGDLDVIVLAALLHDVGWEKGRPHNEVSAEIAVEYLDSIDVDPEMIVKVGEIIMVHEDKDTDKELSLECRIVMDADLLDEVGAVGIMCDCMSAGLDDEASYKRAYYRIKEYYRNVKPKIGWCKTDTGRNEFVKRIQLIEGYIYQLERELF
;
A
#
# COMPACT_ATOMS: atom_id res chain seq x y z
N MET A 1 -21.65 -5.17 1.82
CA MET A 1 -21.41 -5.10 3.29
C MET A 1 -21.22 -3.65 3.73
N ASP A 2 -21.53 -3.30 5.00
CA ASP A 2 -21.10 -2.01 5.60
C ASP A 2 -19.71 -2.21 6.23
N TYR A 3 -18.74 -1.44 5.79
CA TYR A 3 -17.34 -1.57 6.26
C TYR A 3 -16.99 -0.61 7.39
N SER A 4 -17.93 0.15 7.93
CA SER A 4 -17.67 1.18 8.95
C SER A 4 -17.01 0.62 10.20
N GLU A 5 -17.46 -0.55 10.66
CA GLU A 5 -16.91 -1.24 11.83
C GLU A 5 -15.47 -1.71 11.57
N VAL A 6 -15.20 -2.26 10.39
CA VAL A 6 -13.85 -2.68 9.99
C VAL A 6 -12.90 -1.48 9.91
N ILE A 7 -13.35 -0.35 9.38
CA ILE A 7 -12.57 0.89 9.29
C ILE A 7 -12.23 1.42 10.68
N GLU A 8 -13.16 1.41 11.63
CA GLU A 8 -12.90 1.82 13.02
C GLU A 8 -11.94 0.84 13.73
N PHE A 9 -12.06 -0.46 13.48
CA PHE A 9 -11.09 -1.45 13.96
C PHE A 9 -9.67 -1.15 13.44
N VAL A 10 -9.51 -0.96 12.12
CA VAL A 10 -8.23 -0.62 11.49
C VAL A 10 -7.64 0.66 12.08
N LYS A 11 -8.46 1.69 12.27
CA LYS A 11 -8.03 2.97 12.85
C LYS A 11 -7.51 2.81 14.28
N LYS A 12 -8.22 2.02 15.10
CA LYS A 12 -7.81 1.72 16.47
C LYS A 12 -6.49 0.96 16.49
N THR A 13 -6.41 -0.13 15.72
CA THR A 13 -5.25 -1.01 15.67
C THR A 13 -4.00 -0.28 15.13
N ALA A 14 -4.14 0.55 14.10
CA ALA A 14 -3.06 1.38 13.59
C ALA A 14 -2.52 2.38 14.63
N SER A 15 -3.38 2.89 15.53
CA SER A 15 -2.93 3.78 16.61
C SER A 15 -2.17 3.07 17.73
N GLU A 16 -2.41 1.76 17.88
CA GLU A 16 -1.78 0.92 18.91
C GLU A 16 -0.47 0.27 18.40
N ASN A 17 -0.33 0.09 17.09
CA ASN A 17 0.83 -0.52 16.44
C ASN A 17 1.79 0.55 15.94
N SER A 18 2.75 0.94 16.75
CA SER A 18 3.62 2.12 16.57
C SER A 18 4.73 1.98 15.52
N ARG A 19 4.45 1.44 14.33
CA ARG A 19 5.33 1.63 13.16
C ARG A 19 5.52 3.12 12.84
N ASP A 20 4.52 3.91 13.14
CA ASP A 20 4.45 5.34 12.86
C ASP A 20 5.47 6.17 13.69
N ASP A 21 5.90 5.66 14.85
CA ASP A 21 6.94 6.31 15.67
C ASP A 21 8.30 6.42 14.95
N LEU A 22 8.60 5.46 14.06
CA LEU A 22 9.85 5.46 13.29
C LEU A 22 9.78 6.41 12.07
N TYR A 23 8.58 6.63 11.55
CA TYR A 23 8.33 7.44 10.37
C TYR A 23 7.01 8.20 10.53
N PRO A 24 6.97 9.28 11.34
CA PRO A 24 5.74 9.98 11.72
C PRO A 24 4.96 10.59 10.54
N PHE A 25 5.58 10.66 9.35
CA PHE A 25 4.95 11.07 8.10
C PHE A 25 4.40 9.89 7.27
N ARG A 26 4.58 8.64 7.72
CA ARG A 26 4.05 7.42 7.09
C ARG A 26 3.00 6.80 8.00
N ASN A 27 1.86 7.45 8.11
CA ASN A 27 0.77 6.95 8.94
C ASN A 27 0.16 5.68 8.32
N THR A 28 0.15 4.57 9.07
CA THR A 28 -0.34 3.26 8.61
C THR A 28 -1.83 3.31 8.26
N TYR A 29 -2.65 4.01 9.06
CA TYR A 29 -4.07 4.16 8.75
C TYR A 29 -4.30 4.92 7.43
N ASP A 30 -3.58 6.01 7.21
CA ASP A 30 -3.70 6.78 5.96
C ASP A 30 -3.25 5.97 4.74
N HIS A 31 -2.18 5.17 4.87
CA HIS A 31 -1.75 4.21 3.86
C HIS A 31 -2.88 3.23 3.53
N THR A 32 -3.40 2.53 4.53
CA THR A 32 -4.48 1.56 4.37
C THR A 32 -5.70 2.16 3.69
N MET A 33 -6.10 3.38 4.06
CA MET A 33 -7.24 4.07 3.44
C MET A 33 -6.98 4.46 1.98
N ARG A 34 -5.73 4.73 1.57
CA ARG A 34 -5.37 4.95 0.16
C ARG A 34 -5.38 3.64 -0.62
N VAL A 35 -4.83 2.56 -0.06
CA VAL A 35 -4.87 1.20 -0.64
C VAL A 35 -6.33 0.76 -0.85
N TYR A 36 -7.19 0.89 0.15
CA TYR A 36 -8.63 0.63 0.07
C TYR A 36 -9.30 1.38 -1.10
N ARG A 37 -9.03 2.68 -1.24
CA ARG A 37 -9.60 3.48 -2.35
C ARG A 37 -9.09 3.01 -3.71
N TRP A 38 -7.83 2.58 -3.80
CA TRP A 38 -7.27 2.03 -5.04
C TRP A 38 -7.85 0.66 -5.35
N ALA A 39 -8.01 -0.19 -4.36
CA ALA A 39 -8.63 -1.51 -4.52
C ALA A 39 -10.06 -1.40 -5.10
N ILE A 40 -10.88 -0.49 -4.58
CA ILE A 40 -12.22 -0.22 -5.14
C ILE A 40 -12.14 0.27 -6.59
N ARG A 41 -11.22 1.19 -6.93
CA ARG A 41 -11.07 1.72 -8.29
C ARG A 41 -10.63 0.65 -9.29
N LEU A 42 -9.76 -0.27 -8.87
CA LEU A 42 -9.32 -1.39 -9.68
C LEU A 42 -10.44 -2.42 -9.83
N GLN A 43 -11.12 -2.76 -8.74
CA GLN A 43 -12.27 -3.68 -8.74
C GLN A 43 -13.38 -3.20 -9.67
N ALA A 44 -13.73 -1.92 -9.66
CA ALA A 44 -14.76 -1.35 -10.55
C ALA A 44 -14.45 -1.52 -12.04
N LYS A 45 -13.18 -1.74 -12.41
CA LYS A 45 -12.75 -1.97 -13.80
C LYS A 45 -12.54 -3.46 -14.13
N LEU A 46 -12.13 -4.23 -13.15
CA LEU A 46 -11.67 -5.61 -13.34
C LEU A 46 -12.71 -6.66 -12.89
N GLY A 47 -13.67 -6.26 -12.04
CA GLY A 47 -14.56 -7.19 -11.37
C GLY A 47 -13.92 -7.84 -10.15
N GLY A 48 -14.34 -9.05 -9.82
CA GLY A 48 -13.96 -9.78 -8.62
C GLY A 48 -14.91 -9.50 -7.45
N ASP A 49 -14.76 -10.29 -6.39
CA ASP A 49 -15.57 -10.18 -5.18
C ASP A 49 -15.19 -8.91 -4.40
N LEU A 50 -16.11 -7.93 -4.38
CA LEU A 50 -15.88 -6.64 -3.75
C LEU A 50 -15.62 -6.75 -2.24
N ASP A 51 -16.38 -7.61 -1.54
CA ASP A 51 -16.26 -7.75 -0.09
C ASP A 51 -14.89 -8.36 0.28
N VAL A 52 -14.44 -9.39 -0.44
CA VAL A 52 -13.11 -9.99 -0.25
C VAL A 52 -12.00 -8.97 -0.50
N ILE A 53 -12.08 -8.21 -1.61
CA ILE A 53 -11.08 -7.20 -1.98
C ILE A 53 -11.00 -6.10 -0.92
N VAL A 54 -12.15 -5.60 -0.47
CA VAL A 54 -12.22 -4.51 0.50
C VAL A 54 -11.69 -4.94 1.85
N LEU A 55 -12.12 -6.11 2.35
CA LEU A 55 -11.66 -6.63 3.64
C LEU A 55 -10.14 -6.88 3.62
N ALA A 56 -9.63 -7.52 2.56
CA ALA A 56 -8.19 -7.73 2.42
C ALA A 56 -7.41 -6.41 2.35
N ALA A 57 -7.87 -5.42 1.59
CA ALA A 57 -7.23 -4.11 1.49
C ALA A 57 -7.27 -3.32 2.81
N LEU A 58 -8.33 -3.42 3.60
CA LEU A 58 -8.44 -2.77 4.90
C LEU A 58 -7.57 -3.44 5.98
N LEU A 59 -7.39 -4.76 5.89
CA LEU A 59 -6.76 -5.55 6.95
C LEU A 59 -5.32 -5.99 6.64
N HIS A 60 -4.76 -5.69 5.44
CA HIS A 60 -3.46 -6.22 5.02
C HIS A 60 -2.30 -5.81 5.94
N ASP A 61 -2.36 -4.64 6.53
CA ASP A 61 -1.30 -4.03 7.34
C ASP A 61 -1.73 -3.75 8.81
N VAL A 62 -2.78 -4.44 9.33
CA VAL A 62 -3.27 -4.21 10.70
C VAL A 62 -2.32 -4.73 11.78
N GLY A 63 -1.43 -5.66 11.45
CA GLY A 63 -0.56 -6.35 12.39
C GLY A 63 0.90 -5.99 12.22
N TRP A 64 1.57 -5.67 13.33
CA TRP A 64 3.01 -5.58 13.38
C TRP A 64 3.54 -6.08 14.73
N GLU A 65 4.50 -6.97 14.68
CA GLU A 65 5.22 -7.48 15.86
C GLU A 65 6.71 -7.58 15.53
N LYS A 66 7.55 -7.11 16.46
CA LYS A 66 9.00 -7.12 16.27
C LYS A 66 9.52 -8.56 16.10
N GLY A 67 10.17 -8.82 14.96
CA GLY A 67 10.80 -10.11 14.68
C GLY A 67 9.89 -11.13 13.99
N ARG A 68 8.64 -10.76 13.65
CA ARG A 68 7.74 -11.55 12.82
C ARG A 68 7.43 -10.83 11.50
N PRO A 69 7.20 -11.56 10.39
CA PRO A 69 6.67 -10.97 9.16
C PRO A 69 5.30 -10.32 9.42
N HIS A 70 5.12 -9.05 9.01
CA HIS A 70 3.87 -8.33 9.31
C HIS A 70 2.65 -8.91 8.57
N ASN A 71 2.83 -9.51 7.40
CA ASN A 71 1.77 -10.20 6.68
C ASN A 71 1.22 -11.41 7.46
N GLU A 72 2.07 -12.16 8.18
CA GLU A 72 1.63 -13.25 9.06
C GLU A 72 0.83 -12.71 10.24
N VAL A 73 1.34 -11.69 10.93
CA VAL A 73 0.66 -11.06 12.06
C VAL A 73 -0.66 -10.42 11.64
N SER A 74 -0.67 -9.73 10.48
CA SER A 74 -1.89 -9.13 9.93
C SER A 74 -2.93 -10.18 9.57
N ALA A 75 -2.53 -11.32 8.98
CA ALA A 75 -3.45 -12.39 8.62
C ALA A 75 -4.08 -13.03 9.87
N GLU A 76 -3.29 -13.28 10.93
CA GLU A 76 -3.80 -13.80 12.20
C GLU A 76 -4.85 -12.86 12.82
N ILE A 77 -4.52 -11.56 12.93
CA ILE A 77 -5.42 -10.54 13.48
C ILE A 77 -6.68 -10.40 12.62
N ALA A 78 -6.53 -10.39 11.29
CA ALA A 78 -7.65 -10.26 10.37
C ALA A 78 -8.63 -11.43 10.49
N VAL A 79 -8.13 -12.67 10.52
CA VAL A 79 -8.95 -13.88 10.65
C VAL A 79 -9.70 -13.88 11.99
N GLU A 80 -9.02 -13.60 13.11
CA GLU A 80 -9.63 -13.53 14.43
C GLU A 80 -10.71 -12.44 14.50
N TYR A 81 -10.44 -11.26 13.96
CA TYR A 81 -11.39 -10.15 13.95
C TYR A 81 -12.62 -10.46 13.09
N LEU A 82 -12.45 -10.97 11.86
CA LEU A 82 -13.55 -11.28 10.96
C LEU A 82 -14.44 -12.40 11.50
N ASP A 83 -13.86 -13.41 12.16
CA ASP A 83 -14.61 -14.46 12.87
C ASP A 83 -15.45 -13.86 14.02
N SER A 84 -14.88 -12.90 14.76
CA SER A 84 -15.56 -12.25 15.89
C SER A 84 -16.79 -11.42 15.51
N ILE A 85 -16.90 -11.02 14.22
CA ILE A 85 -18.04 -10.27 13.67
C ILE A 85 -18.89 -11.12 12.70
N ASP A 86 -18.83 -12.45 12.83
CA ASP A 86 -19.65 -13.42 12.11
C ASP A 86 -19.57 -13.29 10.57
N VAL A 87 -18.39 -12.98 10.01
CA VAL A 87 -18.15 -13.02 8.54
C VAL A 87 -18.14 -14.48 8.09
N ASP A 88 -18.62 -14.71 6.85
CA ASP A 88 -18.65 -16.04 6.24
C ASP A 88 -17.27 -16.72 6.26
N PRO A 89 -17.15 -17.97 6.75
CA PRO A 89 -15.87 -18.64 6.89
C PRO A 89 -15.09 -18.81 5.58
N GLU A 90 -15.77 -18.98 4.43
CA GLU A 90 -15.08 -19.09 3.13
C GLU A 90 -14.46 -17.75 2.73
N MET A 91 -15.14 -16.65 3.08
CA MET A 91 -14.62 -15.30 2.86
C MET A 91 -13.41 -15.01 3.76
N ILE A 92 -13.48 -15.40 5.05
CA ILE A 92 -12.36 -15.26 5.99
C ILE A 92 -11.10 -15.95 5.46
N VAL A 93 -11.23 -17.18 4.96
CA VAL A 93 -10.11 -17.93 4.37
C VAL A 93 -9.51 -17.17 3.19
N LYS A 94 -10.34 -16.72 2.24
CA LYS A 94 -9.86 -15.95 1.07
C LYS A 94 -9.12 -14.66 1.47
N VAL A 95 -9.67 -13.92 2.43
CA VAL A 95 -9.05 -12.67 2.93
C VAL A 95 -7.71 -12.98 3.59
N GLY A 96 -7.65 -13.97 4.47
CA GLY A 96 -6.42 -14.40 5.12
C GLY A 96 -5.33 -14.83 4.13
N GLU A 97 -5.67 -15.61 3.11
CA GLU A 97 -4.75 -16.02 2.04
C GLU A 97 -4.19 -14.83 1.27
N ILE A 98 -5.02 -13.84 0.94
CA ILE A 98 -4.57 -12.62 0.26
C ILE A 98 -3.60 -11.84 1.14
N ILE A 99 -3.91 -11.65 2.42
CA ILE A 99 -3.04 -10.94 3.36
C ILE A 99 -1.70 -11.65 3.51
N MET A 100 -1.69 -12.98 3.62
CA MET A 100 -0.45 -13.76 3.73
C MET A 100 0.52 -13.56 2.56
N VAL A 101 0.02 -13.34 1.34
CA VAL A 101 0.86 -13.29 0.14
C VAL A 101 1.03 -11.88 -0.45
N HIS A 102 0.38 -10.85 0.09
CA HIS A 102 0.35 -9.53 -0.54
C HIS A 102 1.73 -8.88 -0.72
N GLU A 103 2.70 -9.24 0.15
CA GLU A 103 4.08 -8.77 0.03
C GLU A 103 4.95 -9.56 -0.97
N ASP A 104 4.55 -10.77 -1.34
CA ASP A 104 5.27 -11.61 -2.30
C ASP A 104 5.05 -11.12 -3.74
N LYS A 105 5.41 -9.84 -3.98
CA LYS A 105 5.11 -9.13 -5.24
C LYS A 105 5.89 -9.66 -6.44
N ASP A 106 6.95 -10.44 -6.20
CA ASP A 106 7.77 -11.09 -7.24
C ASP A 106 7.42 -12.57 -7.44
N THR A 107 6.23 -12.99 -6.97
CA THR A 107 5.81 -14.39 -7.09
C THR A 107 5.32 -14.74 -8.48
N ASP A 108 5.72 -15.93 -8.96
CA ASP A 108 5.19 -16.57 -10.18
C ASP A 108 3.97 -17.49 -9.88
N LYS A 109 3.49 -17.52 -8.62
CA LYS A 109 2.32 -18.31 -8.25
C LYS A 109 1.07 -17.82 -8.97
N GLU A 110 0.16 -18.73 -9.27
CA GLU A 110 -1.18 -18.36 -9.74
C GLU A 110 -1.95 -17.72 -8.59
N LEU A 111 -2.39 -16.47 -8.81
CA LEU A 111 -3.09 -15.65 -7.82
C LEU A 111 -4.53 -15.41 -8.27
N SER A 112 -5.47 -15.40 -7.33
CA SER A 112 -6.85 -14.98 -7.60
C SER A 112 -6.89 -13.54 -8.13
N LEU A 113 -7.99 -13.16 -8.79
CA LEU A 113 -8.18 -11.78 -9.26
C LEU A 113 -8.17 -10.79 -8.09
N GLU A 114 -8.82 -11.14 -6.98
CA GLU A 114 -8.90 -10.35 -5.77
C GLU A 114 -7.51 -10.09 -5.19
N CYS A 115 -6.69 -11.12 -5.09
CA CYS A 115 -5.30 -11.01 -4.63
C CYS A 115 -4.49 -10.06 -5.53
N ARG A 116 -4.58 -10.23 -6.86
CA ARG A 116 -3.89 -9.35 -7.82
C ARG A 116 -4.31 -7.89 -7.70
N ILE A 117 -5.61 -7.64 -7.44
CA ILE A 117 -6.13 -6.29 -7.23
C ILE A 117 -5.58 -5.67 -5.95
N VAL A 118 -5.55 -6.41 -4.84
CA VAL A 118 -5.02 -5.89 -3.56
C VAL A 118 -3.52 -5.62 -3.67
N MET A 119 -2.75 -6.53 -4.28
CA MET A 119 -1.31 -6.33 -4.49
C MET A 119 -1.00 -5.12 -5.37
N ASP A 120 -1.77 -4.91 -6.45
CA ASP A 120 -1.62 -3.72 -7.29
C ASP A 120 -2.03 -2.44 -6.54
N ALA A 121 -3.09 -2.48 -5.74
CA ALA A 121 -3.56 -1.33 -4.96
C ALA A 121 -2.51 -0.87 -3.94
N ASP A 122 -1.89 -1.80 -3.24
CA ASP A 122 -0.81 -1.54 -2.30
C ASP A 122 0.46 -1.02 -3.02
N LEU A 123 0.88 -1.67 -4.10
CA LEU A 123 2.00 -1.21 -4.93
C LEU A 123 1.78 0.22 -5.47
N LEU A 124 0.55 0.55 -5.86
CA LEU A 124 0.21 1.89 -6.33
C LEU A 124 0.31 2.96 -5.25
N ASP A 125 0.17 2.64 -3.97
CA ASP A 125 0.36 3.61 -2.89
C ASP A 125 1.83 3.96 -2.67
N GLU A 126 2.74 3.06 -2.99
CA GLU A 126 4.17 3.30 -2.89
C GLU A 126 4.72 4.25 -3.95
N VAL A 127 4.00 4.51 -5.06
CA VAL A 127 4.51 5.24 -6.22
C VAL A 127 3.67 6.46 -6.58
N GLY A 128 4.31 7.56 -6.94
CA GLY A 128 3.64 8.78 -7.42
C GLY A 128 3.79 9.98 -6.51
N ALA A 129 2.76 10.84 -6.49
CA ALA A 129 2.80 12.12 -5.78
C ALA A 129 2.98 11.96 -4.26
N VAL A 130 2.33 10.96 -3.66
CA VAL A 130 2.46 10.69 -2.21
C VAL A 130 3.89 10.28 -1.87
N GLY A 131 4.52 9.41 -2.69
CA GLY A 131 5.92 9.03 -2.52
C GLY A 131 6.88 10.23 -2.60
N ILE A 132 6.68 11.15 -3.56
CA ILE A 132 7.45 12.41 -3.64
C ILE A 132 7.30 13.22 -2.34
N MET A 133 6.07 13.37 -1.83
CA MET A 133 5.81 14.08 -0.57
C MET A 133 6.53 13.41 0.61
N CYS A 134 6.45 12.08 0.72
CA CYS A 134 7.14 11.35 1.78
C CYS A 134 8.66 11.58 1.75
N ASP A 135 9.28 11.56 0.56
CA ASP A 135 10.72 11.81 0.44
C ASP A 135 11.10 13.26 0.73
N CYS A 136 10.26 14.24 0.36
CA CYS A 136 10.44 15.63 0.73
C CYS A 136 10.37 15.83 2.26
N MET A 137 9.37 15.24 2.91
CA MET A 137 9.21 15.30 4.38
C MET A 137 10.38 14.64 5.09
N SER A 138 10.82 13.48 4.61
CA SER A 138 11.99 12.79 5.13
C SER A 138 13.27 13.61 4.97
N ALA A 139 13.46 14.27 3.81
CA ALA A 139 14.60 15.16 3.60
C ALA A 139 14.58 16.39 4.52
N GLY A 140 13.38 16.85 4.91
CA GLY A 140 13.20 17.96 5.85
C GLY A 140 13.55 17.62 7.31
N LEU A 141 13.63 16.35 7.66
CA LEU A 141 14.04 15.89 9.00
C LEU A 141 15.56 15.71 9.13
N ASP A 142 16.30 15.81 8.04
CA ASP A 142 17.76 15.71 8.07
C ASP A 142 18.39 17.00 8.63
N ASP A 143 19.51 16.90 9.37
CA ASP A 143 20.25 18.04 9.92
C ASP A 143 20.72 19.04 8.84
N GLU A 144 20.95 18.54 7.61
CA GLU A 144 21.36 19.33 6.45
C GLU A 144 20.22 19.48 5.42
N ALA A 145 18.99 19.70 5.89
CA ALA A 145 17.83 19.85 5.02
C ALA A 145 18.04 20.93 3.95
N SER A 146 17.81 20.59 2.67
CA SER A 146 17.89 21.52 1.55
C SER A 146 17.09 21.03 0.35
N TYR A 147 16.72 21.94 -0.56
CA TYR A 147 16.06 21.57 -1.82
C TYR A 147 16.90 20.62 -2.67
N LYS A 148 18.24 20.78 -2.69
CA LYS A 148 19.13 19.86 -3.39
C LYS A 148 19.11 18.46 -2.79
N ARG A 149 19.05 18.36 -1.46
CA ARG A 149 18.93 17.07 -0.77
C ARG A 149 17.61 16.39 -1.10
N ALA A 150 16.49 17.11 -1.03
CA ALA A 150 15.19 16.60 -1.43
C ALA A 150 15.18 16.13 -2.90
N TYR A 151 15.79 16.90 -3.82
CA TYR A 151 15.94 16.52 -5.24
C TYR A 151 16.69 15.18 -5.39
N TYR A 152 17.82 14.99 -4.73
CA TYR A 152 18.58 13.74 -4.83
C TYR A 152 17.82 12.56 -4.22
N ARG A 153 17.10 12.75 -3.13
CA ARG A 153 16.24 11.71 -2.56
C ARG A 153 15.13 11.30 -3.51
N ILE A 154 14.45 12.26 -4.15
CA ILE A 154 13.40 11.96 -5.15
C ILE A 154 13.98 11.20 -6.36
N LYS A 155 15.20 11.53 -6.79
CA LYS A 155 15.89 10.76 -7.85
C LYS A 155 16.23 9.34 -7.42
N GLU A 156 16.62 9.15 -6.18
CA GLU A 156 16.85 7.81 -5.61
C GLU A 156 15.54 7.04 -5.49
N TYR A 157 14.51 7.65 -4.94
CA TYR A 157 13.15 7.09 -4.90
C TYR A 157 12.70 6.63 -6.31
N TYR A 158 12.83 7.49 -7.31
CA TYR A 158 12.49 7.14 -8.69
C TYR A 158 13.26 5.90 -9.19
N ARG A 159 14.57 5.84 -8.94
CA ARG A 159 15.38 4.67 -9.34
C ARG A 159 14.91 3.38 -8.67
N ASN A 160 14.46 3.47 -7.42
CA ASN A 160 14.02 2.34 -6.64
C ASN A 160 12.61 1.87 -7.02
N VAL A 161 11.70 2.80 -7.35
CA VAL A 161 10.31 2.43 -7.66
C VAL A 161 10.10 2.07 -9.13
N LYS A 162 10.82 2.66 -10.07
CA LYS A 162 10.63 2.41 -11.51
C LYS A 162 10.70 0.92 -11.90
N PRO A 163 11.65 0.11 -11.41
CA PRO A 163 11.71 -1.32 -11.72
C PRO A 163 10.53 -2.12 -11.20
N LYS A 164 9.83 -1.64 -10.16
CA LYS A 164 8.67 -2.30 -9.57
C LYS A 164 7.46 -2.43 -10.53
N ILE A 165 7.53 -1.83 -11.72
CA ILE A 165 6.53 -2.05 -12.78
C ILE A 165 6.38 -3.53 -13.12
N GLY A 166 7.43 -4.33 -12.96
CA GLY A 166 7.42 -5.78 -13.13
C GLY A 166 6.54 -6.51 -12.11
N TRP A 167 6.24 -5.88 -10.98
CA TRP A 167 5.43 -6.45 -9.91
C TRP A 167 3.92 -6.25 -10.11
N CYS A 168 3.50 -5.37 -11.03
CA CYS A 168 2.09 -5.21 -11.35
C CYS A 168 1.47 -6.52 -11.84
N LYS A 169 0.37 -6.93 -11.22
CA LYS A 169 -0.33 -8.20 -11.47
C LYS A 169 -1.47 -8.07 -12.48
N THR A 170 -1.93 -6.84 -12.76
CA THR A 170 -2.97 -6.56 -13.74
C THR A 170 -2.53 -5.50 -14.75
N ASP A 171 -3.08 -5.55 -15.97
CA ASP A 171 -2.81 -4.50 -16.98
C ASP A 171 -3.36 -3.14 -16.55
N THR A 172 -4.46 -3.12 -15.79
CA THR A 172 -5.05 -1.90 -15.25
C THR A 172 -4.14 -1.26 -14.20
N GLY A 173 -3.60 -2.05 -13.27
CA GLY A 173 -2.62 -1.60 -12.28
C GLY A 173 -1.33 -1.10 -12.95
N ARG A 174 -0.81 -1.86 -13.92
CA ARG A 174 0.38 -1.48 -14.71
C ARG A 174 0.20 -0.15 -15.43
N ASN A 175 -0.95 0.06 -16.09
CA ASN A 175 -1.23 1.32 -16.79
C ASN A 175 -1.29 2.52 -15.82
N GLU A 176 -1.84 2.30 -14.63
CA GLU A 176 -1.89 3.33 -13.59
C GLU A 176 -0.49 3.60 -13.00
N PHE A 177 0.32 2.57 -12.81
CA PHE A 177 1.71 2.67 -12.38
C PHE A 177 2.56 3.49 -13.35
N VAL A 178 2.42 3.24 -14.68
CA VAL A 178 3.13 4.00 -15.71
C VAL A 178 2.83 5.50 -15.63
N LYS A 179 1.55 5.89 -15.46
CA LYS A 179 1.19 7.32 -15.31
C LYS A 179 1.87 7.96 -14.11
N ARG A 180 2.01 7.23 -13.01
CA ARG A 180 2.67 7.72 -11.80
C ARG A 180 4.17 7.86 -11.97
N ILE A 181 4.81 6.93 -12.68
CA ILE A 181 6.22 7.06 -13.06
C ILE A 181 6.43 8.29 -13.94
N GLN A 182 5.57 8.52 -14.94
CA GLN A 182 5.64 9.71 -15.79
C GLN A 182 5.49 11.02 -15.00
N LEU A 183 4.62 11.04 -13.97
CA LEU A 183 4.50 12.17 -13.06
C LEU A 183 5.81 12.43 -12.30
N ILE A 184 6.44 11.39 -11.75
CA ILE A 184 7.73 11.52 -11.05
C ILE A 184 8.82 12.03 -11.99
N GLU A 185 8.90 11.50 -13.21
CA GLU A 185 9.85 11.93 -14.25
C GLU A 185 9.68 13.42 -14.58
N GLY A 186 8.43 13.83 -14.81
CA GLY A 186 8.11 15.24 -15.10
C GLY A 186 8.45 16.16 -13.94
N TYR A 187 8.18 15.73 -12.69
CA TYR A 187 8.53 16.47 -11.48
C TYR A 187 10.06 16.64 -11.33
N ILE A 188 10.83 15.56 -11.49
CA ILE A 188 12.29 15.60 -11.42
C ILE A 188 12.83 16.56 -12.50
N TYR A 189 12.37 16.42 -13.74
CA TYR A 189 12.78 17.28 -14.84
C TYR A 189 12.54 18.77 -14.56
N GLN A 190 11.36 19.11 -14.04
CA GLN A 190 11.02 20.50 -13.73
C GLN A 190 11.86 21.02 -12.56
N LEU A 191 11.97 20.25 -11.48
CA LEU A 191 12.75 20.62 -10.31
C LEU A 191 14.24 20.82 -10.62
N GLU A 192 14.82 20.00 -11.51
CA GLU A 192 16.21 20.12 -11.94
C GLU A 192 16.48 21.47 -12.62
N ARG A 193 15.57 21.92 -13.48
CA ARG A 193 15.66 23.21 -14.16
C ARG A 193 15.50 24.43 -13.25
N GLU A 194 14.83 24.27 -12.13
CA GLU A 194 14.63 25.32 -11.15
C GLU A 194 15.78 25.42 -10.14
N LEU A 195 16.50 24.32 -9.91
CA LEU A 195 17.57 24.26 -8.91
C LEU A 195 18.98 24.46 -9.48
N PHE A 196 19.15 24.23 -10.78
CA PHE A 196 20.45 24.23 -11.46
C PHE A 196 20.40 24.97 -12.80
#